data_31ea2348caacbfcacd1b8dfb0db6d8ae
#
_entry.id   31ea2348caacbfcacd1b8dfb0db6d8ae
#
_cell.length_a   1.000
_cell.length_b   1.000
_cell.length_c   1.000
_cell.angle_alpha   90.00
_cell.angle_beta   90.00
_cell.angle_gamma   90.00
#
_symmetry.space_group_name_H-M   'P 1'
#
loop_
_entity.id
_entity.type
_entity.pdbx_description
1 polymer ?
#
loop_
_entity_poly.entity_id
_entity_poly.type
_entity_poly.pdbx_seq_one_letter_code
_entity_poly.pdbx_strand_id
1 'polypeptide(L)'
;MRMFILDNSHGCDTPGKRSPVWEDGSYLQEWKYCRAIVKKIAQGLKEAGIPNHILVPEDHDIPLRTRVQRANKIAAQYGISQTLLISIHLNAAQQTNTASGWEVHTSPGETKSDEYARVFWETAKDLLGDKFPMRGDWEDGNPDRDSNFAIIRDTACPAILTENLFMDSEKDCRFLMSEEGEQTIVDIHVKSIVKLWLSKI
;
A
#
# COMPACT_ATOMS: atom_id res chain seq x y z
N MET A 1 12.70 0.65 13.61
CA MET A 1 11.89 1.77 13.04
C MET A 1 11.39 2.71 14.12
N ARG A 2 11.19 4.03 13.82
CA ARG A 2 10.64 5.02 14.75
C ARG A 2 9.37 5.67 14.25
N MET A 3 9.09 5.60 12.94
CA MET A 3 7.91 6.23 12.34
C MET A 3 7.48 5.45 11.09
N PHE A 4 6.19 5.21 10.97
CA PHE A 4 5.56 4.68 9.75
C PHE A 4 4.67 5.77 9.14
N ILE A 5 4.94 6.11 7.88
CA ILE A 5 4.16 7.09 7.13
C ILE A 5 3.20 6.31 6.21
N LEU A 6 1.91 6.58 6.35
CA LEU A 6 0.85 5.92 5.59
C LEU A 6 0.32 6.88 4.53
N ASP A 7 0.59 6.62 3.26
CA ASP A 7 0.04 7.34 2.12
C ASP A 7 -1.15 6.57 1.54
N ASN A 8 -2.21 7.28 1.22
CA ASN A 8 -3.52 6.73 0.90
C ASN A 8 -3.94 6.95 -0.56
N SER A 9 -3.02 6.76 -1.50
CA SER A 9 -3.34 6.78 -2.92
C SER A 9 -3.89 8.14 -3.43
N HIS A 10 -4.90 8.12 -4.25
CA HIS A 10 -5.50 9.23 -5.01
C HIS A 10 -6.46 10.10 -4.20
N GLY A 11 -6.98 11.19 -4.79
CA GLY A 11 -8.03 12.04 -4.22
C GLY A 11 -9.40 11.82 -4.89
N CYS A 12 -10.44 12.42 -4.29
CA CYS A 12 -11.82 12.32 -4.80
C CYS A 12 -12.00 12.94 -6.19
N ASP A 13 -11.08 13.80 -6.58
CA ASP A 13 -11.01 14.53 -7.85
C ASP A 13 -10.01 13.92 -8.85
N THR A 14 -9.39 12.77 -8.55
CA THR A 14 -8.52 12.06 -9.50
C THR A 14 -9.36 11.27 -10.50
N PRO A 15 -9.38 11.62 -11.81
CA PRO A 15 -10.19 10.91 -12.78
C PRO A 15 -9.79 9.45 -12.97
N GLY A 16 -10.77 8.58 -13.22
CA GLY A 16 -10.55 7.20 -13.65
C GLY A 16 -10.10 6.23 -12.55
N LYS A 17 -9.91 6.68 -11.32
CA LYS A 17 -9.45 5.84 -10.20
C LYS A 17 -10.61 5.15 -9.50
N ARG A 18 -11.26 4.25 -10.25
CA ARG A 18 -12.40 3.45 -9.80
C ARG A 18 -12.53 2.15 -10.59
N SER A 19 -13.22 1.18 -10.01
CA SER A 19 -13.62 -0.02 -10.76
C SER A 19 -14.62 0.30 -11.88
N PRO A 20 -14.87 -0.64 -12.80
CA PRO A 20 -16.09 -0.66 -13.59
C PRO A 20 -17.32 -0.60 -12.67
N VAL A 21 -18.47 -0.20 -13.23
CA VAL A 21 -19.77 -0.42 -12.59
C VAL A 21 -20.19 -1.86 -12.95
N TRP A 22 -20.38 -2.69 -11.93
CA TRP A 22 -20.76 -4.08 -12.10
C TRP A 22 -22.25 -4.22 -12.44
N GLU A 23 -22.69 -5.41 -12.84
CA GLU A 23 -24.07 -5.66 -13.25
C GLU A 23 -25.12 -5.29 -12.19
N ASP A 24 -24.78 -5.40 -10.92
CA ASP A 24 -25.63 -5.01 -9.78
C ASP A 24 -25.60 -3.51 -9.45
N GLY A 25 -24.90 -2.71 -10.26
CA GLY A 25 -24.73 -1.28 -10.07
C GLY A 25 -23.66 -0.89 -9.04
N SER A 26 -23.02 -1.85 -8.37
CA SER A 26 -21.94 -1.58 -7.42
C SER A 26 -20.64 -1.20 -8.14
N TYR A 27 -19.82 -0.39 -7.49
CA TYR A 27 -18.47 -0.05 -7.93
C TYR A 27 -17.62 0.41 -6.75
N LEU A 28 -16.31 0.35 -6.91
CA LEU A 28 -15.32 0.74 -5.90
C LEU A 28 -14.57 1.99 -6.38
N GLN A 29 -14.43 2.98 -5.49
CA GLN A 29 -13.60 4.16 -5.71
C GLN A 29 -12.30 4.00 -4.92
N GLU A 30 -11.16 3.95 -5.61
CA GLU A 30 -9.85 3.70 -5.00
C GLU A 30 -9.54 4.71 -3.88
N TRP A 31 -9.72 6.00 -4.12
CA TRP A 31 -9.44 7.05 -3.13
C TRP A 31 -10.22 6.86 -1.82
N LYS A 32 -11.51 6.50 -1.92
CA LYS A 32 -12.39 6.31 -0.76
C LYS A 32 -12.00 5.05 0.02
N TYR A 33 -11.74 3.97 -0.71
CA TYR A 33 -11.30 2.70 -0.14
C TYR A 33 -9.97 2.85 0.59
N CYS A 34 -8.92 3.36 -0.08
CA CYS A 34 -7.59 3.49 0.50
C CYS A 34 -7.59 4.40 1.73
N ARG A 35 -8.40 5.47 1.78
CA ARG A 35 -8.55 6.29 2.99
C ARG A 35 -9.20 5.54 4.14
N ALA A 36 -10.21 4.73 3.87
CA ALA A 36 -10.86 3.91 4.90
C ALA A 36 -9.86 2.88 5.47
N ILE A 37 -9.13 2.19 4.60
CA ILE A 37 -8.09 1.22 4.98
C ILE A 37 -6.99 1.88 5.81
N VAL A 38 -6.42 3.00 5.34
CA VAL A 38 -5.35 3.72 6.04
C VAL A 38 -5.78 4.17 7.43
N LYS A 39 -7.02 4.65 7.59
CA LYS A 39 -7.55 5.02 8.91
C LYS A 39 -7.63 3.81 9.86
N LYS A 40 -8.09 2.65 9.37
CA LYS A 40 -8.14 1.41 10.16
C LYS A 40 -6.74 0.91 10.52
N ILE A 41 -5.78 0.95 9.58
CA ILE A 41 -4.38 0.62 9.84
C ILE A 41 -3.81 1.56 10.92
N ALA A 42 -3.96 2.87 10.76
CA ALA A 42 -3.46 3.86 11.71
C ALA A 42 -4.03 3.65 13.11
N GLN A 43 -5.31 3.30 13.22
CA GLN A 43 -5.95 2.98 14.49
C GLN A 43 -5.36 1.70 15.11
N GLY A 44 -5.22 0.61 14.35
CA GLY A 44 -4.62 -0.63 14.84
C GLY A 44 -3.17 -0.44 15.32
N LEU A 45 -2.38 0.36 14.59
CA LEU A 45 -1.01 0.70 15.00
C LEU A 45 -0.99 1.55 16.28
N LYS A 46 -1.91 2.50 16.41
CA LYS A 46 -2.05 3.32 17.62
C LYS A 46 -2.37 2.46 18.85
N GLU A 47 -3.28 1.50 18.69
CA GLU A 47 -3.63 0.54 19.75
C GLU A 47 -2.44 -0.36 20.14
N ALA A 48 -1.58 -0.69 19.18
CA ALA A 48 -0.32 -1.42 19.40
C ALA A 48 0.82 -0.52 19.93
N GLY A 49 0.60 0.77 20.13
CA GLY A 49 1.62 1.72 20.60
C GLY A 49 2.70 2.02 19.54
N ILE A 50 2.41 1.80 18.25
CA ILE A 50 3.35 2.00 17.14
C ILE A 50 3.15 3.40 16.53
N PRO A 51 4.20 4.26 16.52
CA PRO A 51 4.12 5.59 15.93
C PRO A 51 3.82 5.55 14.44
N ASN A 52 2.78 6.25 14.02
CA ASN A 52 2.40 6.36 12.61
C ASN A 52 1.83 7.72 12.28
N HIS A 53 1.83 8.07 10.98
CA HIS A 53 1.33 9.35 10.48
C HIS A 53 0.61 9.15 9.15
N ILE A 54 -0.63 9.61 9.04
CA ILE A 54 -1.37 9.65 7.76
C ILE A 54 -0.89 10.85 6.95
N LEU A 55 -0.27 10.58 5.79
CA LEU A 55 0.40 11.59 4.96
C LEU A 55 -0.58 12.58 4.31
N VAL A 56 -1.75 12.09 3.89
CA VAL A 56 -2.77 12.86 3.17
C VAL A 56 -4.11 12.73 3.91
N PRO A 57 -4.38 13.59 4.90
CA PRO A 57 -5.68 13.61 5.58
C PRO A 57 -6.80 14.23 4.74
N GLU A 58 -6.47 14.96 3.66
CA GLU A 58 -7.41 15.62 2.76
C GLU A 58 -8.15 14.60 1.87
N ASP A 59 -9.38 14.92 1.44
CA ASP A 59 -10.14 14.08 0.50
C ASP A 59 -9.77 14.37 -0.97
N HIS A 60 -9.39 15.61 -1.31
CA HIS A 60 -8.92 15.97 -2.64
C HIS A 60 -7.49 15.43 -2.91
N ASP A 61 -7.11 15.36 -4.16
CA ASP A 61 -5.78 14.88 -4.53
C ASP A 61 -4.68 15.88 -4.15
N ILE A 62 -3.64 15.34 -3.54
CA ILE A 62 -2.42 16.11 -3.22
C ILE A 62 -1.35 15.72 -4.23
N PRO A 63 -0.75 16.69 -4.95
CA PRO A 63 0.29 16.41 -5.93
C PRO A 63 1.44 15.59 -5.35
N LEU A 64 1.95 14.62 -6.11
CA LEU A 64 3.03 13.72 -5.68
C LEU A 64 4.23 14.46 -5.10
N ARG A 65 4.64 15.58 -5.71
CA ARG A 65 5.72 16.43 -5.18
C ARG A 65 5.45 16.89 -3.75
N THR A 66 4.21 17.28 -3.46
CA THR A 66 3.81 17.72 -2.12
C THR A 66 3.79 16.55 -1.12
N ARG A 67 3.33 15.37 -1.55
CA ARG A 67 3.37 14.15 -0.73
C ARG A 67 4.82 13.80 -0.38
N VAL A 68 5.73 13.79 -1.35
CA VAL A 68 7.17 13.55 -1.15
C VAL A 68 7.76 14.58 -0.17
N GLN A 69 7.46 15.88 -0.33
CA GLN A 69 7.93 16.91 0.58
C GLN A 69 7.45 16.71 2.02
N ARG A 70 6.17 16.33 2.20
CA ARG A 70 5.60 15.99 3.51
C ARG A 70 6.32 14.79 4.14
N ALA A 71 6.49 13.72 3.38
CA ALA A 71 7.17 12.50 3.82
C ALA A 71 8.63 12.80 4.23
N ASN A 72 9.36 13.54 3.40
CA ASN A 72 10.75 13.91 3.67
C ASN A 72 10.88 14.80 4.92
N LYS A 73 9.93 15.70 5.17
CA LYS A 73 9.90 16.51 6.40
C LYS A 73 9.71 15.63 7.64
N ILE A 74 8.81 14.66 7.58
CA ILE A 74 8.60 13.71 8.68
C ILE A 74 9.85 12.85 8.87
N ALA A 75 10.41 12.29 7.79
CA ALA A 75 11.60 11.46 7.84
C ALA A 75 12.81 12.21 8.43
N ALA A 76 12.98 13.49 8.10
CA ALA A 76 14.02 14.33 8.69
C ALA A 76 13.86 14.50 10.21
N GLN A 77 12.61 14.54 10.70
CA GLN A 77 12.32 14.70 12.13
C GLN A 77 12.59 13.42 12.94
N TYR A 78 12.24 12.26 12.39
CA TYR A 78 12.32 10.97 13.10
C TYR A 78 13.57 10.15 12.74
N GLY A 79 14.32 10.58 11.74
CA GLY A 79 15.49 9.90 11.17
C GLY A 79 15.14 9.17 9.88
N ILE A 80 15.85 9.47 8.80
CA ILE A 80 15.62 8.92 7.46
C ILE A 80 15.63 7.37 7.48
N SER A 81 16.69 6.78 8.04
CA SER A 81 16.83 5.31 8.14
C SER A 81 15.90 4.67 9.19
N GLN A 82 15.19 5.47 9.98
CA GLN A 82 14.27 5.02 11.03
C GLN A 82 12.80 5.24 10.66
N THR A 83 12.54 5.66 9.44
CA THR A 83 11.20 5.95 8.92
C THR A 83 10.94 5.06 7.69
N LEU A 84 9.74 4.51 7.59
CA LEU A 84 9.26 3.78 6.41
C LEU A 84 7.99 4.45 5.88
N LEU A 85 7.99 4.81 4.59
CA LEU A 85 6.78 5.21 3.88
C LEU A 85 6.12 3.98 3.26
N ILE A 86 4.80 3.87 3.42
CA ILE A 86 3.97 2.82 2.81
C ILE A 86 2.85 3.52 2.04
N SER A 87 2.89 3.43 0.71
CA SER A 87 1.85 3.96 -0.17
C SER A 87 0.87 2.83 -0.52
N ILE A 88 -0.40 3.03 -0.21
CA ILE A 88 -1.43 1.98 -0.26
C ILE A 88 -2.36 2.26 -1.42
N HIS A 89 -2.38 1.37 -2.41
CA HIS A 89 -3.09 1.47 -3.69
C HIS A 89 -3.92 0.23 -3.99
N LEU A 90 -4.78 0.34 -5.00
CA LEU A 90 -5.44 -0.76 -5.69
C LEU A 90 -5.00 -0.78 -7.15
N ASN A 91 -4.65 -1.95 -7.65
CA ASN A 91 -4.19 -2.14 -9.01
C ASN A 91 -5.34 -2.05 -10.03
N ALA A 92 -4.98 -1.81 -11.29
CA ALA A 92 -5.87 -1.93 -12.44
C ALA A 92 -5.09 -2.40 -13.67
N ALA A 93 -5.70 -3.29 -14.45
CA ALA A 93 -5.17 -3.75 -15.73
C ALA A 93 -5.61 -2.85 -16.89
N GLN A 94 -5.04 -3.07 -18.07
CA GLN A 94 -5.49 -2.38 -19.29
C GLN A 94 -6.89 -2.84 -19.73
N GLN A 95 -7.26 -4.07 -19.40
CA GLN A 95 -8.55 -4.67 -19.74
C GLN A 95 -9.15 -5.29 -18.49
N THR A 96 -10.44 -5.05 -18.30
CA THR A 96 -11.23 -5.59 -17.19
C THR A 96 -11.15 -7.13 -17.12
N ASN A 97 -11.01 -7.66 -15.90
CA ASN A 97 -10.95 -9.10 -15.62
C ASN A 97 -9.77 -9.86 -16.26
N THR A 98 -8.68 -9.18 -16.64
CA THR A 98 -7.50 -9.83 -17.24
C THR A 98 -6.36 -10.07 -16.27
N ALA A 99 -6.39 -9.42 -15.10
CA ALA A 99 -5.37 -9.58 -14.06
C ALA A 99 -6.02 -9.69 -12.67
N SER A 100 -5.31 -10.31 -11.75
CA SER A 100 -5.71 -10.50 -10.35
C SER A 100 -4.48 -10.65 -9.48
N GLY A 101 -4.61 -10.39 -8.18
CA GLY A 101 -3.57 -10.69 -7.20
C GLY A 101 -2.95 -9.48 -6.52
N TRP A 102 -2.05 -9.76 -5.59
CA TRP A 102 -1.39 -8.76 -4.75
C TRP A 102 0.08 -8.60 -5.13
N GLU A 103 0.60 -7.38 -5.11
CA GLU A 103 2.00 -7.08 -5.38
C GLU A 103 2.50 -5.91 -4.54
N VAL A 104 3.83 -5.82 -4.38
CA VAL A 104 4.52 -4.72 -3.72
C VAL A 104 5.63 -4.19 -4.61
N HIS A 105 5.84 -2.88 -4.57
CA HIS A 105 6.81 -2.18 -5.39
C HIS A 105 7.81 -1.44 -4.52
N THR A 106 9.07 -1.44 -4.98
CA THR A 106 10.18 -0.61 -4.48
C THR A 106 10.74 0.25 -5.60
N SER A 107 11.65 1.16 -5.27
CA SER A 107 12.43 1.87 -6.29
C SER A 107 13.50 0.97 -6.89
N PRO A 108 13.88 1.16 -8.18
CA PRO A 108 14.86 0.29 -8.84
C PRO A 108 16.19 0.17 -8.10
N GLY A 109 16.73 -1.05 -8.10
CA GLY A 109 18.02 -1.41 -7.51
C GLY A 109 17.90 -1.90 -6.07
N GLU A 110 18.94 -2.59 -5.58
CA GLU A 110 18.96 -3.13 -4.22
C GLU A 110 18.95 -2.03 -3.16
N THR A 111 17.89 -1.97 -2.37
CA THR A 111 17.65 -0.95 -1.34
C THR A 111 17.17 -1.58 -0.03
N LYS A 112 17.15 -0.76 1.04
CA LYS A 112 16.53 -1.16 2.32
C LYS A 112 15.02 -1.44 2.18
N SER A 113 14.38 -0.87 1.17
CA SER A 113 12.95 -1.05 0.92
C SER A 113 12.60 -2.50 0.58
N ASP A 114 13.50 -3.23 -0.08
CA ASP A 114 13.29 -4.62 -0.54
C ASP A 114 13.15 -5.57 0.65
N GLU A 115 13.97 -5.38 1.70
CA GLU A 115 13.83 -6.13 2.95
C GLU A 115 12.45 -5.93 3.59
N TYR A 116 11.93 -4.70 3.53
CA TYR A 116 10.60 -4.37 4.08
C TYR A 116 9.48 -4.87 3.18
N ALA A 117 9.62 -4.72 1.88
CA ALA A 117 8.69 -5.25 0.88
C ALA A 117 8.52 -6.76 1.01
N ARG A 118 9.61 -7.50 1.24
CA ARG A 118 9.58 -8.95 1.49
C ARG A 118 8.68 -9.30 2.69
N VAL A 119 8.77 -8.59 3.81
CA VAL A 119 7.93 -8.82 4.99
C VAL A 119 6.45 -8.62 4.66
N PHE A 120 6.12 -7.60 3.86
CA PHE A 120 4.75 -7.36 3.40
C PHE A 120 4.27 -8.46 2.45
N TRP A 121 5.11 -8.86 1.49
CA TRP A 121 4.78 -9.91 0.52
C TRP A 121 4.52 -11.26 1.21
N GLU A 122 5.39 -11.66 2.14
CA GLU A 122 5.22 -12.89 2.91
C GLU A 122 3.95 -12.85 3.76
N THR A 123 3.67 -11.73 4.42
CA THR A 123 2.44 -11.57 5.20
C THR A 123 1.18 -11.59 4.32
N ALA A 124 1.23 -10.96 3.15
CA ALA A 124 0.13 -11.01 2.18
C ALA A 124 -0.06 -12.44 1.64
N LYS A 125 1.02 -13.17 1.37
CA LYS A 125 0.97 -14.58 0.96
C LYS A 125 0.29 -15.45 2.01
N ASP A 126 0.61 -15.26 3.29
CA ASP A 126 0.00 -16.02 4.38
C ASP A 126 -1.52 -15.77 4.50
N LEU A 127 -1.99 -14.57 4.14
CA LEU A 127 -3.39 -14.17 4.33
C LEU A 127 -4.25 -14.27 3.07
N LEU A 128 -3.64 -14.16 1.89
CA LEU A 128 -4.33 -14.11 0.59
C LEU A 128 -3.95 -15.25 -0.35
N GLY A 129 -2.79 -15.89 -0.17
CA GLY A 129 -2.17 -16.77 -1.16
C GLY A 129 -3.03 -17.95 -1.60
N ASP A 130 -3.96 -18.42 -0.77
CA ASP A 130 -4.90 -19.48 -1.13
C ASP A 130 -6.09 -18.98 -2.00
N LYS A 131 -6.36 -17.67 -2.00
CA LYS A 131 -7.52 -17.05 -2.67
C LYS A 131 -7.13 -16.28 -3.93
N PHE A 132 -5.95 -15.65 -3.91
CA PHE A 132 -5.49 -14.75 -4.96
C PHE A 132 -4.03 -14.99 -5.33
N PRO A 133 -3.64 -14.79 -6.61
CA PRO A 133 -2.24 -14.88 -7.01
C PRO A 133 -1.36 -13.90 -6.24
N MET A 134 -0.20 -14.39 -5.78
CA MET A 134 0.87 -13.55 -5.27
C MET A 134 1.80 -13.20 -6.43
N ARG A 135 1.77 -11.94 -6.81
CA ARG A 135 2.55 -11.42 -7.93
C ARG A 135 3.90 -10.95 -7.41
N GLY A 136 4.95 -11.35 -8.05
CA GLY A 136 6.31 -10.96 -7.66
C GLY A 136 7.24 -10.98 -8.86
N ASP A 137 8.35 -10.28 -8.71
CA ASP A 137 9.50 -10.33 -9.61
C ASP A 137 10.66 -10.95 -8.83
N TRP A 138 11.20 -12.05 -9.31
CA TRP A 138 12.23 -12.80 -8.63
C TRP A 138 13.59 -12.73 -9.36
N GLU A 139 13.74 -11.79 -10.30
CA GLU A 139 14.95 -11.70 -11.12
C GLU A 139 16.19 -11.38 -10.26
N ASP A 140 16.04 -10.59 -9.21
CA ASP A 140 17.07 -10.23 -8.23
C ASP A 140 17.03 -11.06 -6.94
N GLY A 141 16.08 -12.01 -6.83
CA GLY A 141 15.87 -12.85 -5.65
C GLY A 141 14.93 -12.25 -4.59
N ASN A 142 14.30 -11.10 -4.86
CA ASN A 142 13.28 -10.47 -4.05
C ASN A 142 11.90 -10.56 -4.71
N PRO A 143 10.80 -10.59 -3.93
CA PRO A 143 9.44 -10.67 -4.49
C PRO A 143 8.87 -9.32 -4.92
N ASP A 144 9.49 -8.22 -4.57
CA ASP A 144 9.03 -6.89 -4.95
C ASP A 144 9.29 -6.58 -6.43
N ARG A 145 8.64 -5.57 -6.94
CA ARG A 145 8.76 -5.15 -8.34
C ARG A 145 9.45 -3.80 -8.39
N ASP A 146 10.54 -3.72 -9.13
CA ASP A 146 11.20 -2.47 -9.43
C ASP A 146 10.29 -1.52 -10.20
N SER A 147 10.01 -0.35 -9.62
CA SER A 147 9.08 0.62 -10.20
C SER A 147 9.51 2.07 -10.00
N ASN A 148 9.43 2.84 -11.09
CA ASN A 148 9.83 4.23 -11.10
C ASN A 148 8.71 5.19 -10.64
N PHE A 149 7.95 4.81 -9.60
CA PHE A 149 6.90 5.66 -9.05
C PHE A 149 7.49 6.79 -8.20
N ALA A 150 7.08 8.02 -8.47
CA ALA A 150 7.66 9.20 -7.81
C ALA A 150 7.56 9.14 -6.28
N ILE A 151 6.47 8.59 -5.73
CA ILE A 151 6.26 8.52 -4.28
C ILE A 151 7.28 7.62 -3.57
N ILE A 152 7.75 6.55 -4.19
CA ILE A 152 8.78 5.67 -3.62
C ILE A 152 10.19 6.05 -4.06
N ARG A 153 10.37 6.58 -5.27
CA ARG A 153 11.68 6.98 -5.81
C ARG A 153 12.23 8.25 -5.17
N ASP A 154 11.38 9.28 -5.00
CA ASP A 154 11.81 10.63 -4.60
C ASP A 154 11.71 10.86 -3.08
N THR A 155 11.17 9.89 -2.34
CA THR A 155 11.13 9.93 -0.87
C THR A 155 12.49 9.54 -0.30
N ALA A 156 13.00 10.34 0.64
CA ALA A 156 14.35 10.18 1.20
C ALA A 156 14.50 8.97 2.14
N CYS A 157 13.43 8.55 2.81
CA CYS A 157 13.44 7.35 3.63
C CYS A 157 13.08 6.11 2.79
N PRO A 158 13.37 4.90 3.27
CA PRO A 158 12.82 3.68 2.69
C PRO A 158 11.33 3.81 2.41
N ALA A 159 10.90 3.35 1.23
CA ALA A 159 9.53 3.51 0.78
C ALA A 159 9.08 2.30 -0.04
N ILE A 160 7.86 1.83 0.22
CA ILE A 160 7.20 0.76 -0.54
C ILE A 160 5.83 1.23 -1.01
N LEU A 161 5.33 0.63 -2.09
CA LEU A 161 3.96 0.80 -2.56
C LEU A 161 3.32 -0.58 -2.67
N THR A 162 2.15 -0.74 -2.06
CA THR A 162 1.37 -1.97 -2.13
C THR A 162 0.19 -1.81 -3.08
N GLU A 163 0.05 -2.73 -4.01
CA GLU A 163 -1.10 -2.86 -4.91
C GLU A 163 -1.98 -4.00 -4.41
N ASN A 164 -3.05 -3.62 -3.72
CA ASN A 164 -3.90 -4.52 -2.97
C ASN A 164 -5.03 -5.06 -3.84
N LEU A 165 -4.72 -6.05 -4.68
CA LEU A 165 -5.63 -6.65 -5.65
C LEU A 165 -6.04 -5.68 -6.78
N PHE A 166 -6.78 -6.18 -7.76
CA PHE A 166 -7.18 -5.42 -8.95
C PHE A 166 -8.63 -4.94 -8.83
N MET A 167 -8.83 -3.62 -8.78
CA MET A 167 -10.18 -3.06 -8.69
C MET A 167 -11.02 -3.26 -9.95
N ASP A 168 -10.39 -3.56 -11.09
CA ASP A 168 -11.03 -3.87 -12.38
C ASP A 168 -11.16 -5.38 -12.65
N SER A 169 -10.79 -6.24 -11.70
CA SER A 169 -11.15 -7.66 -11.63
C SER A 169 -12.38 -7.80 -10.75
N GLU A 170 -13.47 -8.33 -11.29
CA GLU A 170 -14.71 -8.46 -10.51
C GLU A 170 -14.53 -9.32 -9.26
N LYS A 171 -13.79 -10.44 -9.36
CA LYS A 171 -13.47 -11.31 -8.22
C LYS A 171 -12.72 -10.54 -7.13
N ASP A 172 -11.67 -9.82 -7.50
CA ASP A 172 -10.83 -9.07 -6.57
C ASP A 172 -11.63 -7.91 -5.95
N CYS A 173 -12.36 -7.16 -6.79
CA CYS A 173 -13.18 -6.02 -6.36
C CYS A 173 -14.28 -6.43 -5.39
N ARG A 174 -14.99 -7.54 -5.65
CA ARG A 174 -16.01 -8.08 -4.73
C ARG A 174 -15.41 -8.44 -3.38
N PHE A 175 -14.24 -9.05 -3.38
CA PHE A 175 -13.53 -9.35 -2.13
C PHE A 175 -13.13 -8.05 -1.40
N LEU A 176 -12.51 -7.09 -2.09
CA LEU A 176 -12.15 -5.80 -1.50
C LEU A 176 -13.34 -5.08 -0.86
N MET A 177 -14.52 -5.17 -1.47
CA MET A 177 -15.76 -4.54 -0.98
C MET A 177 -16.42 -5.33 0.18
N SER A 178 -15.96 -6.53 0.49
CA SER A 178 -16.47 -7.33 1.60
C SER A 178 -15.81 -6.95 2.92
N GLU A 179 -16.47 -7.21 4.04
CA GLU A 179 -15.90 -7.03 5.38
C GLU A 179 -14.64 -7.88 5.59
N GLU A 180 -14.64 -9.13 5.10
CA GLU A 180 -13.48 -10.02 5.13
C GLU A 180 -12.30 -9.45 4.35
N GLY A 181 -12.55 -8.95 3.14
CA GLY A 181 -11.51 -8.38 2.29
C GLY A 181 -10.91 -7.11 2.89
N GLU A 182 -11.76 -6.21 3.36
CA GLU A 182 -11.33 -4.98 4.01
C GLU A 182 -10.45 -5.28 5.23
N GLN A 183 -10.89 -6.21 6.10
CA GLN A 183 -10.12 -6.61 7.27
C GLN A 183 -8.81 -7.32 6.89
N THR A 184 -8.82 -8.15 5.86
CA THR A 184 -7.61 -8.84 5.38
C THR A 184 -6.55 -7.85 4.91
N ILE A 185 -6.94 -6.82 4.15
CA ILE A 185 -5.99 -5.78 3.70
C ILE A 185 -5.45 -4.98 4.89
N VAL A 186 -6.28 -4.64 5.87
CA VAL A 186 -5.82 -4.00 7.12
C VAL A 186 -4.82 -4.90 7.85
N ASP A 187 -5.14 -6.18 7.99
CA ASP A 187 -4.31 -7.16 8.71
C ASP A 187 -2.93 -7.36 8.06
N ILE A 188 -2.86 -7.39 6.72
CA ILE A 188 -1.58 -7.46 5.99
C ILE A 188 -0.67 -6.33 6.45
N HIS A 189 -1.17 -5.09 6.42
CA HIS A 189 -0.37 -3.92 6.75
C HIS A 189 -0.01 -3.85 8.25
N VAL A 190 -0.99 -4.04 9.12
CA VAL A 190 -0.76 -3.99 10.58
C VAL A 190 0.23 -5.07 11.01
N LYS A 191 0.03 -6.33 10.57
CA LYS A 191 0.92 -7.44 10.94
C LYS A 191 2.34 -7.26 10.38
N SER A 192 2.48 -6.78 9.14
CA SER A 192 3.80 -6.49 8.55
C SER A 192 4.53 -5.39 9.32
N ILE A 193 3.83 -4.29 9.63
CA ILE A 193 4.40 -3.18 10.41
C ILE A 193 4.79 -3.64 11.82
N VAL A 194 3.96 -4.45 12.49
CA VAL A 194 4.28 -5.03 13.80
C VAL A 194 5.52 -5.92 13.72
N LYS A 195 5.64 -6.78 12.71
CA LYS A 195 6.85 -7.61 12.48
C LYS A 195 8.10 -6.73 12.36
N LEU A 196 8.04 -5.68 11.54
CA LEU A 196 9.16 -4.73 11.36
C LEU A 196 9.47 -3.92 12.63
N TRP A 197 8.47 -3.56 13.40
CA TRP A 197 8.64 -2.85 14.67
C TRP A 197 9.37 -3.70 15.72
N LEU A 198 9.00 -4.98 15.81
CA LEU A 198 9.56 -5.92 16.78
C LEU A 198 10.95 -6.44 16.39
N SER A 199 11.22 -6.59 15.08
CA SER A 199 12.50 -7.13 14.57
C SER A 199 13.68 -6.20 14.79
N LYS A 200 13.48 -4.94 15.12
CA LYS A 200 14.52 -3.91 15.28
C LYS A 200 15.46 -3.76 14.05
N ILE A 201 14.98 -4.23 12.88
CA ILE A 201 15.64 -4.07 11.57
C ILE A 201 15.67 -2.59 11.19
#